data_3c682e63a406362d5dc1fbf8b752a18a
#
_entry.id   3c682e63a406362d5dc1fbf8b752a18a
#
_cell.length_a   1.000
_cell.length_b   1.000
_cell.length_c   1.000
_cell.angle_alpha   90.00
_cell.angle_beta   90.00
_cell.angle_gamma   90.00
#
_symmetry.space_group_name_H-M   'P 1'
#
loop_
_entity.id
_entity.type
_entity.pdbx_description
1 polymer ?
#
loop_
_entity_poly.entity_id
_entity_poly.type
_entity_poly.pdbx_seq_one_letter_code
_entity_poly.pdbx_strand_id
1 'polypeptide(L)'
;MLPAECTRELRSAWLPNFSDAGLDRLIDLLEKGSPFLIHGCFTRATPMGCLATHAAWHHPKTAHLTQDAGINWLHRVAGLNPATSQVIREWDRRGANDLTLRADLLTVLRDEHAARRGRRPAVARALAEVGV
;
A
#
# COMPACT_ATOMS: atom_id res chain seq x y z
N MET A 1 4.52 -11.55 13.48
CA MET A 1 4.00 -12.11 12.21
C MET A 1 2.63 -11.55 11.93
N LEU A 2 2.34 -11.27 10.66
CA LEU A 2 1.00 -10.83 10.27
C LEU A 2 -0.01 -11.97 10.39
N PRO A 3 -1.21 -11.71 10.93
CA PRO A 3 -2.30 -12.69 10.89
C PRO A 3 -2.60 -13.12 9.44
N ALA A 4 -3.05 -14.37 9.28
CA ALA A 4 -3.33 -14.92 7.95
C ALA A 4 -4.40 -14.12 7.19
N GLU A 5 -5.41 -13.60 7.90
CA GLU A 5 -6.44 -12.76 7.28
C GLU A 5 -5.86 -11.47 6.70
N CYS A 6 -4.91 -10.85 7.41
CA CYS A 6 -4.25 -9.62 6.92
C CYS A 6 -3.43 -9.91 5.67
N THR A 7 -2.67 -11.00 5.65
CA THR A 7 -1.87 -11.39 4.49
C THR A 7 -2.76 -11.67 3.29
N ARG A 8 -3.87 -12.37 3.48
CA ARG A 8 -4.83 -12.62 2.40
C ARG A 8 -5.44 -11.34 1.86
N GLU A 9 -5.84 -10.43 2.73
CA GLU A 9 -6.39 -9.15 2.31
C GLU A 9 -5.37 -8.33 1.53
N LEU A 10 -4.13 -8.26 2.02
CA LEU A 10 -3.04 -7.58 1.30
C LEU A 10 -2.87 -8.13 -0.11
N ARG A 11 -2.78 -9.45 -0.25
CA ARG A 11 -2.52 -10.07 -1.54
C ARG A 11 -3.70 -10.03 -2.50
N SER A 12 -4.93 -10.09 -1.99
CA SER A 12 -6.12 -10.14 -2.84
C SER A 12 -6.70 -8.77 -3.18
N ALA A 13 -6.53 -7.78 -2.31
CA ALA A 13 -7.20 -6.48 -2.46
C ALA A 13 -6.26 -5.29 -2.46
N TRP A 14 -5.19 -5.29 -1.66
CA TRP A 14 -4.28 -4.15 -1.58
C TRP A 14 -3.26 -4.16 -2.71
N LEU A 15 -2.45 -5.22 -2.80
CA LEU A 15 -1.35 -5.27 -3.76
C LEU A 15 -1.79 -5.14 -5.21
N PRO A 16 -2.88 -5.81 -5.66
CA PRO A 16 -3.34 -5.65 -7.04
C PRO A 16 -3.79 -4.24 -7.39
N ASN A 17 -4.15 -3.44 -6.38
CA ASN A 17 -4.72 -2.11 -6.56
C ASN A 17 -3.74 -0.97 -6.22
N PHE A 18 -2.52 -1.28 -5.80
CA PHE A 18 -1.47 -0.27 -5.67
C PHE A 18 -0.95 0.15 -7.04
N SER A 19 -0.83 1.46 -7.26
CA SER A 19 0.02 1.95 -8.33
C SER A 19 1.49 1.67 -8.01
N ASP A 20 2.36 1.67 -9.01
CA ASP A 20 3.80 1.51 -8.77
C ASP A 20 4.32 2.62 -7.85
N ALA A 21 3.87 3.86 -8.07
CA ALA A 21 4.26 4.99 -7.24
C ALA A 21 3.79 4.83 -5.79
N GLY A 22 2.57 4.33 -5.58
CA GLY A 22 2.04 4.06 -4.24
C GLY A 22 2.82 2.99 -3.51
N LEU A 23 3.16 1.91 -4.20
CA LEU A 23 3.96 0.83 -3.65
C LEU A 23 5.35 1.33 -3.24
N ASP A 24 6.02 2.05 -4.13
CA ASP A 24 7.34 2.64 -3.85
C ASP A 24 7.29 3.59 -2.65
N ARG A 25 6.25 4.42 -2.58
CA ARG A 25 6.10 5.38 -1.48
C ARG A 25 5.91 4.69 -0.13
N LEU A 26 5.06 3.66 -0.08
CA LEU A 26 4.84 2.92 1.17
C LEU A 26 6.10 2.18 1.63
N ILE A 27 6.83 1.57 0.72
CA ILE A 27 8.11 0.93 1.03
C ILE A 27 9.06 1.96 1.65
N ASP A 28 9.21 3.12 1.02
CA ASP A 28 10.09 4.18 1.49
C ASP A 28 9.71 4.67 2.89
N LEU A 29 8.43 4.93 3.12
CA LEU A 29 7.93 5.40 4.41
C LEU A 29 8.15 4.36 5.52
N LEU A 30 7.91 3.10 5.23
CA LEU A 30 8.10 2.01 6.19
C LEU A 30 9.58 1.79 6.51
N GLU A 31 10.45 1.81 5.51
CA GLU A 31 11.89 1.65 5.70
C GLU A 31 12.48 2.76 6.56
N LYS A 32 12.07 3.99 6.33
CA LYS A 32 12.61 5.16 7.04
C LYS A 32 11.99 5.39 8.41
N GLY A 33 10.95 4.63 8.77
CA GLY A 33 10.22 4.90 10.00
C GLY A 33 9.58 6.28 10.01
N SER A 34 9.07 6.72 8.85
CA SER A 34 8.57 8.08 8.66
C SER A 34 7.40 8.42 9.58
N PRO A 35 7.39 9.61 10.22
CA PRO A 35 6.25 10.09 10.99
C PRO A 35 5.04 10.45 10.12
N PHE A 36 5.17 10.44 8.80
CA PHE A 36 4.05 10.65 7.88
C PHE A 36 3.10 9.45 7.82
N LEU A 37 3.53 8.26 8.27
CA LEU A 37 2.65 7.13 8.49
C LEU A 37 2.06 7.21 9.89
N ILE A 38 0.74 7.31 9.96
CA ILE A 38 -0.01 7.42 11.22
C ILE A 38 -0.98 6.26 11.37
N HIS A 39 -1.54 6.10 12.57
CA HIS A 39 -2.56 5.09 12.87
C HIS A 39 -3.69 5.72 13.69
N GLY A 40 -4.82 5.00 13.80
CA GLY A 40 -5.98 5.46 14.56
C GLY A 40 -6.89 6.41 13.80
N CYS A 41 -6.48 6.93 12.66
CA CYS A 41 -7.30 7.72 11.74
C CYS A 41 -6.70 7.63 10.33
N PHE A 42 -7.52 7.93 9.32
CA PHE A 42 -7.04 7.85 7.93
C PHE A 42 -6.13 9.01 7.57
N THR A 43 -6.48 10.21 7.97
CA THR A 43 -5.72 11.41 7.61
C THR A 43 -5.75 12.40 8.76
N ARG A 44 -4.60 13.05 8.98
CA ARG A 44 -4.50 14.30 9.75
C ARG A 44 -4.19 15.42 8.77
N ALA A 45 -3.31 16.32 9.11
CA ALA A 45 -2.84 17.30 8.13
C ALA A 45 -1.93 16.61 7.10
N THR A 46 -2.17 16.87 5.81
CA THR A 46 -1.28 16.36 4.74
C THR A 46 0.17 16.80 5.02
N PRO A 47 1.19 15.95 4.94
CA PRO A 47 1.21 14.62 4.31
C PRO A 47 1.01 13.43 5.26
N MET A 48 0.37 13.62 6.39
CA MET A 48 0.18 12.57 7.40
C MET A 48 -1.05 11.73 7.07
N GLY A 49 -0.86 10.43 6.87
CA GLY A 49 -1.93 9.50 6.55
C GLY A 49 -1.59 8.06 6.92
N CYS A 50 -2.61 7.20 6.99
CA CYS A 50 -2.41 5.77 7.20
C CYS A 50 -1.93 5.07 5.91
N LEU A 51 -1.76 3.76 5.99
CA LEU A 51 -1.34 2.95 4.84
C LEU A 51 -2.23 3.17 3.60
N ALA A 52 -3.55 3.10 3.80
CA ALA A 52 -4.52 3.27 2.70
C ALA A 52 -4.47 4.68 2.11
N THR A 53 -4.29 5.69 2.95
CA THR A 53 -4.26 7.08 2.51
C THR A 53 -3.04 7.36 1.64
N HIS A 54 -1.87 6.86 2.01
CA HIS A 54 -0.68 7.02 1.17
C HIS A 54 -0.81 6.25 -0.16
N ALA A 55 -1.41 5.07 -0.15
CA ALA A 55 -1.73 4.36 -1.39
C ALA A 55 -2.68 5.19 -2.28
N ALA A 56 -3.71 5.78 -1.66
CA ALA A 56 -4.72 6.56 -2.35
C ALA A 56 -4.18 7.83 -2.99
N TRP A 57 -3.29 8.54 -2.30
CA TRP A 57 -2.70 9.78 -2.84
C TRP A 57 -1.86 9.55 -4.09
N HIS A 58 -1.39 8.33 -4.30
CA HIS A 58 -0.63 7.94 -5.48
C HIS A 58 -1.43 7.10 -6.47
N HIS A 59 -2.76 7.02 -6.29
CA HIS A 59 -3.64 6.32 -7.21
C HIS A 59 -4.46 7.33 -8.03
N PRO A 60 -4.55 7.17 -9.37
CA PRO A 60 -5.20 8.18 -10.22
C PRO A 60 -6.67 8.45 -9.87
N LYS A 61 -7.38 7.46 -9.33
CA LYS A 61 -8.80 7.63 -8.98
C LYS A 61 -9.02 8.38 -7.67
N THR A 62 -8.04 8.47 -6.79
CA THR A 62 -8.21 8.99 -5.43
C THR A 62 -7.21 10.07 -5.03
N ALA A 63 -6.22 10.35 -5.87
CA ALA A 63 -5.16 11.32 -5.56
C ALA A 63 -5.68 12.71 -5.22
N HIS A 64 -6.80 13.12 -5.82
CA HIS A 64 -7.42 14.42 -5.60
C HIS A 64 -8.25 14.52 -4.31
N LEU A 65 -8.48 13.40 -3.62
CA LEU A 65 -9.30 13.33 -2.41
C LEU A 65 -8.41 13.39 -1.17
N THR A 66 -7.93 14.58 -0.81
CA THR A 66 -6.88 14.71 0.21
C THR A 66 -7.26 14.15 1.57
N GLN A 67 -8.50 14.37 2.05
CA GLN A 67 -8.92 13.86 3.38
C GLN A 67 -9.52 12.46 3.32
N ASP A 68 -10.44 12.23 2.42
CA ASP A 68 -11.17 10.97 2.33
C ASP A 68 -10.54 9.99 1.34
N ALA A 69 -9.34 10.28 0.88
CA ALA A 69 -8.66 9.48 -0.13
C ALA A 69 -8.53 8.01 0.28
N GLY A 70 -8.07 7.75 1.50
CA GLY A 70 -7.87 6.39 1.97
C GLY A 70 -9.15 5.58 2.08
N ILE A 71 -10.21 6.21 2.60
CA ILE A 71 -11.52 5.57 2.74
C ILE A 71 -12.07 5.23 1.35
N ASN A 72 -12.01 6.17 0.42
CA ASN A 72 -12.48 5.98 -0.94
C ASN A 72 -11.66 4.95 -1.70
N TRP A 73 -10.34 4.94 -1.50
CA TRP A 73 -9.47 3.94 -2.11
C TRP A 73 -9.84 2.52 -1.63
N LEU A 74 -9.99 2.33 -0.32
CA LEU A 74 -10.40 1.04 0.23
C LEU A 74 -11.73 0.58 -0.38
N HIS A 75 -12.73 1.45 -0.37
CA HIS A 75 -14.09 1.10 -0.79
C HIS A 75 -14.21 0.96 -2.31
N ARG A 76 -13.73 1.94 -3.07
CA ARG A 76 -13.99 2.03 -4.52
C ARG A 76 -12.91 1.38 -5.36
N VAL A 77 -11.68 1.32 -4.89
CA VAL A 77 -10.55 0.76 -5.64
C VAL A 77 -10.25 -0.67 -5.17
N ALA A 78 -10.02 -0.85 -3.89
CA ALA A 78 -9.71 -2.18 -3.33
C ALA A 78 -10.93 -3.06 -3.08
N GLY A 79 -12.13 -2.49 -3.08
CA GLY A 79 -13.37 -3.25 -2.87
C GLY A 79 -13.55 -3.75 -1.44
N LEU A 80 -13.00 -3.02 -0.47
CA LEU A 80 -13.06 -3.36 0.94
C LEU A 80 -13.95 -2.40 1.71
N ASN A 81 -14.55 -2.88 2.82
CA ASN A 81 -15.21 -2.00 3.75
C ASN A 81 -14.16 -1.40 4.71
N PRO A 82 -13.99 -0.07 4.74
CA PRO A 82 -12.98 0.55 5.61
C PRO A 82 -13.16 0.25 7.09
N ALA A 83 -14.40 0.00 7.53
CA ALA A 83 -14.70 -0.31 8.93
C ALA A 83 -14.31 -1.73 9.33
N THR A 84 -14.16 -2.65 8.37
CA THR A 84 -13.89 -4.06 8.64
C THR A 84 -12.58 -4.57 8.02
N SER A 85 -11.82 -3.71 7.34
CA SER A 85 -10.51 -4.10 6.78
C SER A 85 -9.61 -4.68 7.86
N GLN A 86 -9.15 -5.91 7.67
CA GLN A 86 -8.28 -6.58 8.63
C GLN A 86 -6.90 -5.90 8.72
N VAL A 87 -6.40 -5.42 7.60
CA VAL A 87 -5.11 -4.71 7.56
C VAL A 87 -5.17 -3.41 8.36
N ILE A 88 -6.23 -2.62 8.16
CA ILE A 88 -6.41 -1.37 8.90
C ILE A 88 -6.59 -1.65 10.39
N ARG A 89 -7.37 -2.65 10.76
CA ARG A 89 -7.58 -3.02 12.16
C ARG A 89 -6.28 -3.43 12.84
N GLU A 90 -5.46 -4.22 12.17
CA GLU A 90 -4.17 -4.65 12.71
C GLU A 90 -3.19 -3.47 12.81
N TRP A 91 -3.17 -2.60 11.79
CA TRP A 91 -2.35 -1.40 11.79
C TRP A 91 -2.71 -0.47 12.97
N ASP A 92 -4.01 -0.23 13.18
CA ASP A 92 -4.48 0.63 14.26
C ASP A 92 -4.25 0.00 15.64
N ARG A 93 -4.43 -1.33 15.75
CA ARG A 93 -4.25 -2.05 17.01
C ARG A 93 -2.78 -2.04 17.46
N ARG A 94 -1.86 -2.28 16.54
CA ARG A 94 -0.43 -2.39 16.87
C ARG A 94 0.27 -1.04 16.85
N GLY A 95 -0.18 -0.14 16.00
CA GLY A 95 0.34 1.21 15.89
C GLY A 95 1.46 1.34 14.85
N ALA A 96 1.58 2.55 14.30
CA ALA A 96 2.52 2.87 13.23
C ALA A 96 4.00 2.74 13.65
N ASN A 97 4.29 2.66 14.95
CA ASN A 97 5.65 2.53 15.48
C ASN A 97 6.05 1.10 15.83
N ASP A 98 5.18 0.12 15.60
CA ASP A 98 5.49 -1.29 15.85
C ASP A 98 6.50 -1.79 14.82
N LEU A 99 7.73 -2.06 15.27
CA LEU A 99 8.83 -2.45 14.38
C LEU A 99 8.60 -3.80 13.70
N THR A 100 7.97 -4.74 14.41
CA THR A 100 7.67 -6.06 13.85
C THR A 100 6.62 -5.95 12.77
N LEU A 101 5.56 -5.17 13.00
CA LEU A 101 4.52 -4.92 12.01
C LEU A 101 5.09 -4.27 10.75
N ARG A 102 5.94 -3.26 10.93
CA ARG A 102 6.61 -2.60 9.80
C ARG A 102 7.47 -3.56 9.00
N ALA A 103 8.23 -4.40 9.67
CA ALA A 103 9.08 -5.40 9.01
C ALA A 103 8.25 -6.42 8.23
N ASP A 104 7.15 -6.90 8.81
CA ASP A 104 6.26 -7.85 8.15
C ASP A 104 5.60 -7.24 6.91
N LEU A 105 5.11 -6.01 7.02
CA LEU A 105 4.54 -5.29 5.88
C LEU A 105 5.58 -5.06 4.78
N LEU A 106 6.79 -4.65 5.15
CA LEU A 106 7.89 -4.45 4.20
C LEU A 106 8.20 -5.72 3.41
N THR A 107 8.22 -6.87 4.07
CA THR A 107 8.46 -8.15 3.39
C THR A 107 7.44 -8.38 2.29
N VAL A 108 6.15 -8.20 2.59
CA VAL A 108 5.07 -8.40 1.61
C VAL A 108 5.18 -7.40 0.47
N LEU A 109 5.41 -6.12 0.79
CA LEU A 109 5.50 -5.06 -0.23
C LEU A 109 6.73 -5.23 -1.12
N ARG A 110 7.86 -5.60 -0.55
CA ARG A 110 9.09 -5.86 -1.32
C ARG A 110 8.96 -7.06 -2.24
N ASP A 111 8.26 -8.10 -1.81
CA ASP A 111 7.98 -9.26 -2.65
C ASP A 111 7.15 -8.85 -3.88
N GLU A 112 6.13 -8.01 -3.69
CA GLU A 112 5.34 -7.49 -4.81
C GLU A 112 6.17 -6.58 -5.72
N HIS A 113 7.00 -5.72 -5.13
CA HIS A 113 7.89 -4.86 -5.89
C HIS A 113 8.86 -5.66 -6.76
N ALA A 114 9.47 -6.70 -6.21
CA ALA A 114 10.37 -7.59 -6.93
C ALA A 114 9.64 -8.34 -8.06
N ALA A 115 8.42 -8.82 -7.79
CA ALA A 115 7.61 -9.49 -8.81
C ALA A 115 7.28 -8.56 -9.99
N ARG A 116 6.94 -7.31 -9.71
CA ARG A 116 6.67 -6.30 -10.76
C ARG A 116 7.92 -5.98 -11.57
N ARG A 117 9.06 -5.85 -10.92
CA ARG A 117 10.35 -5.62 -11.59
C ARG A 117 10.74 -6.79 -12.48
N GLY A 118 10.53 -8.01 -12.04
CA GLY A 118 10.79 -9.21 -12.83
C GLY A 118 9.96 -9.28 -14.10
N ARG A 119 8.73 -8.78 -14.08
CA ARG A 119 7.87 -8.73 -15.28
C ARG A 119 8.30 -7.67 -16.30
N ARG A 120 8.77 -6.50 -15.84
CA ARG A 120 9.16 -5.39 -16.71
C ARG A 120 10.32 -5.71 -17.66
N PRO A 121 11.44 -6.29 -17.21
CA PRO A 121 12.53 -6.65 -18.12
C PRO A 121 12.10 -7.62 -19.21
N ALA A 122 11.24 -8.58 -18.89
CA ALA A 122 10.73 -9.52 -19.88
C ALA A 122 9.92 -8.84 -20.98
N VAL A 123 9.04 -7.88 -20.61
CA VAL A 123 8.25 -7.09 -21.54
C VAL A 123 9.15 -6.23 -22.42
N ALA A 124 10.12 -5.53 -21.83
CA ALA A 124 11.06 -4.69 -22.57
C ALA A 124 11.87 -5.50 -23.57
N ARG A 125 12.32 -6.70 -23.18
CA ARG A 125 13.07 -7.60 -24.05
C ARG A 125 12.21 -8.08 -25.21
N ALA A 126 10.97 -8.45 -24.97
CA ALA A 126 10.04 -8.88 -26.01
C ALA A 126 9.79 -7.77 -27.03
N LEU A 127 9.64 -6.53 -26.58
CA LEU A 127 9.46 -5.38 -27.48
C LEU A 127 10.70 -5.15 -28.34
N ALA A 128 11.89 -5.30 -27.77
CA ALA A 128 13.14 -5.16 -28.54
C ALA A 128 13.27 -6.24 -29.62
N GLU A 129 12.85 -7.46 -29.36
CA GLU A 129 12.90 -8.59 -30.29
C GLU A 129 11.93 -8.41 -31.48
N VAL A 130 10.91 -7.59 -31.36
CA VAL A 130 9.94 -7.32 -32.44
C VAL A 130 10.49 -6.29 -33.45
N GLY A 131 11.74 -5.88 -33.30
CA GLY A 131 12.40 -5.03 -34.29
C GLY A 131 12.08 -3.55 -34.16
N VAL A 132 11.84 -3.15 -32.97
CA VAL A 132 11.54 -1.75 -32.65
C VAL A 132 12.83 -0.96 -32.50
#